data_bdee7eca011a37d3fa3fdd82af09c142
#
_entry.id   bdee7eca011a37d3fa3fdd82af09c142
#
_cell.length_a   1.000
_cell.length_b   1.000
_cell.length_c   1.000
_cell.angle_alpha   90.00
_cell.angle_beta   90.00
_cell.angle_gamma   90.00
#
_symmetry.space_group_name_H-M   'P 1'
#
loop_
_entity.id
_entity.type
_entity.pdbx_description
1 polymer ?
#
loop_
_entity_poly.entity_id
_entity_poly.type
_entity_poly.pdbx_seq_one_letter_code
_entity_poly.pdbx_strand_id
1 'polypeptide(L)'
;MKKQILIMIMAFFVISFSTAFGQAVHNIDPVPLSCTVTDPLNPIAGRPYDYSAVINPANGTAFWYATKSTTFTSAGARVATEIPADGVAIALGATGYRTPIVGAVSPTTSRVTWTSAGLAGVTAANPLFMVIEYTGPACSNNMKVMKIVPKIAFTVDITNIDHSSAATLAYGAAENQCYANVAGSSYDAVAGNITTDYGTNILYYEVVAANFTGSYTPTFQLTGLQGTQTADIDWGYVKGTYDKSLSVGVSGATVTTPSATVNTSSTSTSNGVSIYIRVTVYNHGYEGLSADPVALAVEAIDANNNADVEPDCSTILAYGDIASQTLNARPTVTPGTPMLPQKP
;
A
#
# COMPACT_ATOMS: atom_id res chain seq x y z
N MET A 1 -13.51 26.31 -67.99
CA MET A 1 -14.34 25.53 -67.06
C MET A 1 -13.75 24.17 -66.71
N LYS A 2 -13.37 23.28 -67.60
CA LYS A 2 -12.85 21.94 -67.26
C LYS A 2 -11.57 21.94 -66.38
N LYS A 3 -10.62 22.89 -66.58
CA LYS A 3 -9.39 22.99 -65.74
C LYS A 3 -9.66 23.47 -64.31
N GLN A 4 -10.64 24.33 -64.09
CA GLN A 4 -11.00 24.80 -62.76
C GLN A 4 -11.71 23.78 -61.92
N ILE A 5 -12.53 22.92 -62.55
CA ILE A 5 -13.21 21.79 -61.90
C ILE A 5 -12.17 20.75 -61.46
N LEU A 6 -11.14 20.48 -62.27
CA LEU A 6 -10.10 19.52 -61.90
C LEU A 6 -9.24 19.99 -60.70
N ILE A 7 -8.93 21.30 -60.62
CA ILE A 7 -8.21 21.91 -59.48
C ILE A 7 -9.07 21.85 -58.24
N MET A 8 -10.39 22.09 -58.34
CA MET A 8 -11.30 22.00 -57.21
C MET A 8 -11.46 20.60 -56.67
N ILE A 9 -11.51 19.58 -57.58
CA ILE A 9 -11.56 18.18 -57.17
C ILE A 9 -10.24 17.75 -56.56
N MET A 10 -9.07 18.17 -57.07
CA MET A 10 -7.79 17.89 -56.43
C MET A 10 -7.65 18.57 -55.05
N ALA A 11 -8.12 19.80 -54.88
CA ALA A 11 -8.10 20.51 -53.58
C ALA A 11 -9.02 19.79 -52.57
N PHE A 12 -10.19 19.30 -52.98
CA PHE A 12 -11.10 18.52 -52.13
C PHE A 12 -10.50 17.18 -51.74
N PHE A 13 -9.79 16.51 -52.65
CA PHE A 13 -9.08 15.25 -52.37
C PHE A 13 -7.94 15.45 -51.39
N VAL A 14 -7.15 16.53 -51.53
CA VAL A 14 -6.04 16.84 -50.59
C VAL A 14 -6.58 17.20 -49.19
N ILE A 15 -7.69 17.96 -49.10
CA ILE A 15 -8.31 18.26 -47.82
C ILE A 15 -8.95 17.00 -47.19
N SER A 16 -9.55 16.12 -47.97
CA SER A 16 -10.10 14.86 -47.51
C SER A 16 -9.03 13.88 -47.03
N PHE A 17 -7.84 13.86 -47.67
CA PHE A 17 -6.73 13.05 -47.21
C PHE A 17 -6.05 13.59 -45.94
N SER A 18 -5.99 14.89 -45.75
CA SER A 18 -5.41 15.47 -44.54
C SER A 18 -6.26 15.24 -43.26
N THR A 19 -7.57 15.01 -43.44
CA THR A 19 -8.46 14.64 -42.31
C THR A 19 -8.61 13.11 -42.17
N ALA A 20 -8.20 12.30 -43.16
CA ALA A 20 -8.27 10.85 -43.09
C ALA A 20 -7.03 10.18 -42.46
N PHE A 21 -5.94 10.91 -42.28
CA PHE A 21 -4.86 10.50 -41.36
C PHE A 21 -5.27 10.86 -39.93
N GLY A 22 -6.41 10.29 -39.50
CA GLY A 22 -6.85 10.38 -38.14
C GLY A 22 -5.70 9.94 -37.22
N GLN A 23 -5.47 10.69 -36.20
CA GLN A 23 -4.54 10.32 -35.15
C GLN A 23 -4.78 8.86 -34.78
N ALA A 24 -3.81 8.00 -35.05
CA ALA A 24 -3.90 6.63 -34.59
C ALA A 24 -4.00 6.65 -33.06
N VAL A 25 -5.15 6.26 -32.54
CA VAL A 25 -5.32 6.09 -31.10
C VAL A 25 -4.54 4.83 -30.75
N HIS A 26 -3.37 4.99 -30.16
CA HIS A 26 -2.59 3.88 -29.63
C HIS A 26 -2.80 3.83 -28.13
N ASN A 27 -3.59 2.86 -27.66
CA ASN A 27 -3.52 2.44 -26.29
C ASN A 27 -2.27 1.57 -26.12
N ILE A 28 -1.38 1.97 -25.25
CA ILE A 28 -0.33 1.07 -24.78
C ILE A 28 -0.95 0.35 -23.57
N ASP A 29 -1.22 -0.92 -23.73
CA ASP A 29 -1.65 -1.76 -22.62
C ASP A 29 -0.48 -1.92 -21.66
N PRO A 30 -0.56 -1.38 -20.44
CA PRO A 30 0.50 -1.56 -19.46
C PRO A 30 0.60 -3.03 -19.08
N VAL A 31 1.82 -3.51 -18.91
CA VAL A 31 2.06 -4.85 -18.40
C VAL A 31 2.17 -4.74 -16.88
N PRO A 32 1.25 -5.32 -16.09
CA PRO A 32 1.38 -5.36 -14.65
C PRO A 32 2.59 -6.21 -14.27
N LEU A 33 3.42 -5.72 -13.35
CA LEU A 33 4.58 -6.48 -12.86
C LEU A 33 4.24 -7.44 -11.73
N SER A 34 3.15 -7.22 -11.03
CA SER A 34 2.80 -7.98 -9.83
C SER A 34 1.32 -8.36 -9.69
N CYS A 35 0.41 -7.74 -10.42
CA CYS A 35 -1.02 -8.01 -10.30
C CYS A 35 -1.55 -8.76 -11.51
N THR A 36 -1.95 -10.02 -11.32
CA THR A 36 -2.54 -10.85 -12.40
C THR A 36 -4.06 -10.72 -12.51
N VAL A 37 -4.73 -10.24 -11.47
CA VAL A 37 -6.21 -10.19 -11.39
C VAL A 37 -6.79 -8.83 -11.72
N THR A 38 -6.02 -7.73 -11.57
CA THR A 38 -6.45 -6.38 -11.91
C THR A 38 -5.57 -5.80 -12.99
N ASP A 39 -6.23 -5.35 -14.05
CA ASP A 39 -5.61 -4.61 -15.14
C ASP A 39 -5.22 -3.20 -14.63
N PRO A 40 -4.00 -2.70 -14.85
CA PRO A 40 -3.62 -1.32 -14.53
C PRO A 40 -4.53 -0.27 -15.19
N LEU A 41 -5.25 -0.62 -16.26
CA LEU A 41 -6.28 0.24 -16.83
C LEU A 41 -7.56 0.27 -15.99
N ASN A 42 -7.73 -0.67 -15.06
CA ASN A 42 -8.84 -0.73 -14.11
C ASN A 42 -8.33 -0.80 -12.65
N PRO A 43 -7.56 0.21 -12.22
CA PRO A 43 -6.91 0.15 -10.92
C PRO A 43 -7.92 0.20 -9.77
N ILE A 44 -7.55 -0.43 -8.68
CA ILE A 44 -8.19 -0.33 -7.37
C ILE A 44 -7.41 0.71 -6.56
N ALA A 45 -8.12 1.56 -5.81
CA ALA A 45 -7.47 2.51 -4.92
C ALA A 45 -6.64 1.79 -3.85
N GLY A 46 -5.49 2.38 -3.49
CA GLY A 46 -4.60 1.85 -2.47
C GLY A 46 -3.61 0.78 -2.97
N ARG A 47 -3.74 0.31 -4.19
CA ARG A 47 -2.83 -0.70 -4.77
C ARG A 47 -1.82 -0.07 -5.74
N PRO A 48 -0.55 -0.53 -5.73
CA PRO A 48 0.47 -0.06 -6.67
C PRO A 48 0.31 -0.72 -8.05
N TYR A 49 0.44 0.08 -9.09
CA TYR A 49 0.41 -0.38 -10.48
C TYR A 49 1.61 0.14 -11.24
N ASP A 50 2.19 -0.70 -12.09
CA ASP A 50 3.26 -0.33 -12.99
C ASP A 50 2.72 -0.10 -14.40
N TYR A 51 2.94 1.11 -14.89
CA TYR A 51 2.66 1.52 -16.26
C TYR A 51 3.96 1.51 -17.03
N SER A 52 4.02 0.77 -18.13
CA SER A 52 5.24 0.65 -18.92
C SER A 52 5.01 1.01 -20.37
N ALA A 53 6.07 1.50 -21.01
CA ALA A 53 6.06 1.78 -22.44
C ALA A 53 7.39 1.38 -23.08
N VAL A 54 7.30 0.76 -24.26
CA VAL A 54 8.47 0.50 -25.09
C VAL A 54 8.82 1.78 -25.85
N ILE A 55 10.06 2.24 -25.70
CA ILE A 55 10.59 3.43 -26.37
C ILE A 55 11.70 3.06 -27.34
N ASN A 56 11.72 3.72 -28.49
CA ASN A 56 12.76 3.57 -29.51
C ASN A 56 12.95 4.88 -30.29
N PRO A 57 14.17 5.44 -30.39
CA PRO A 57 15.41 4.96 -29.77
C PRO A 57 15.41 5.14 -28.25
N ALA A 58 16.20 4.37 -27.52
CA ALA A 58 16.43 4.55 -26.09
C ALA A 58 17.31 5.79 -25.81
N ASN A 59 17.58 6.08 -24.51
CA ASN A 59 18.44 7.18 -24.03
C ASN A 59 17.89 8.58 -24.26
N GLY A 60 16.60 8.73 -24.51
CA GLY A 60 15.92 10.02 -24.49
C GLY A 60 15.41 10.39 -23.09
N THR A 61 14.46 11.29 -23.02
CA THR A 61 13.79 11.70 -21.78
C THR A 61 12.33 11.27 -21.80
N ALA A 62 11.93 10.43 -20.84
CA ALA A 62 10.54 10.05 -20.63
C ALA A 62 9.93 10.86 -19.47
N PHE A 63 8.64 11.18 -19.59
CA PHE A 63 7.88 11.86 -18.55
C PHE A 63 6.49 11.27 -18.45
N TRP A 64 6.14 10.77 -17.27
CA TRP A 64 4.84 10.17 -16.98
C TRP A 64 4.00 11.11 -16.14
N TYR A 65 2.73 11.25 -16.47
CA TYR A 65 1.78 12.02 -15.67
C TYR A 65 0.35 11.50 -15.88
N ALA A 66 -0.57 11.87 -14.99
CA ALA A 66 -1.98 11.58 -15.12
C ALA A 66 -2.80 12.87 -15.26
N THR A 67 -3.92 12.76 -15.97
CA THR A 67 -4.84 13.88 -16.18
C THR A 67 -6.27 13.41 -16.38
N LYS A 68 -7.24 14.23 -15.98
CA LYS A 68 -8.67 14.07 -16.32
C LYS A 68 -9.05 14.89 -17.56
N SER A 69 -8.13 15.65 -18.13
CA SER A 69 -8.35 16.40 -19.38
C SER A 69 -8.44 15.44 -20.57
N THR A 70 -9.36 15.68 -21.45
CA THR A 70 -9.48 14.97 -22.74
C THR A 70 -8.63 15.59 -23.85
N THR A 71 -7.92 16.68 -23.54
CA THR A 71 -7.03 17.36 -24.46
C THR A 71 -5.59 17.19 -23.97
N PHE A 72 -4.77 16.54 -24.76
CA PHE A 72 -3.39 16.23 -24.46
C PHE A 72 -2.50 17.17 -25.28
N THR A 73 -1.87 18.13 -24.61
CA THR A 73 -1.02 19.13 -25.25
C THR A 73 0.41 19.00 -24.76
N SER A 74 1.35 19.56 -25.51
CA SER A 74 2.78 19.53 -25.22
C SER A 74 3.14 20.14 -23.86
N ALA A 75 4.35 19.87 -23.40
CA ALA A 75 4.89 20.10 -22.06
C ALA A 75 4.51 21.43 -21.34
N GLY A 76 4.28 22.53 -22.04
CA GLY A 76 3.93 23.82 -21.43
C GLY A 76 2.48 23.93 -20.94
N ALA A 77 1.54 23.21 -21.56
CA ALA A 77 0.11 23.24 -21.19
C ALA A 77 -0.30 22.08 -20.25
N ARG A 78 0.51 21.03 -20.14
CA ARG A 78 0.23 19.89 -19.29
C ARG A 78 0.13 20.27 -17.81
N VAL A 79 0.97 21.20 -17.32
CA VAL A 79 1.03 21.59 -15.90
C VAL A 79 -0.31 22.05 -15.36
N ALA A 80 -1.16 22.64 -16.21
CA ALA A 80 -2.51 23.08 -15.83
C ALA A 80 -3.53 21.93 -15.73
N THR A 81 -3.24 20.74 -16.29
CA THR A 81 -4.15 19.61 -16.39
C THR A 81 -3.66 18.35 -15.66
N GLU A 82 -2.42 18.33 -15.22
CA GLU A 82 -1.85 17.23 -14.43
C GLU A 82 -2.58 17.08 -13.10
N ILE A 83 -2.78 15.84 -12.70
CA ILE A 83 -3.26 15.55 -11.35
C ILE A 83 -2.12 15.83 -10.37
N PRO A 84 -2.37 16.65 -9.32
CA PRO A 84 -1.37 16.97 -8.30
C PRO A 84 -0.88 15.72 -7.57
N ALA A 85 0.30 15.80 -6.99
CA ALA A 85 0.92 14.68 -6.28
C ALA A 85 0.11 14.18 -5.07
N ASP A 86 -0.71 15.03 -4.46
CA ASP A 86 -1.64 14.70 -3.38
C ASP A 86 -2.88 13.93 -3.85
N GLY A 87 -3.26 14.05 -5.12
CA GLY A 87 -4.33 13.26 -5.73
C GLY A 87 -3.90 11.89 -6.24
N VAL A 88 -2.59 11.69 -6.39
CA VAL A 88 -1.99 10.43 -6.85
C VAL A 88 -0.71 10.20 -6.06
N ALA A 89 -0.75 9.27 -5.12
CA ALA A 89 0.43 8.89 -4.36
C ALA A 89 1.38 8.08 -5.24
N ILE A 90 2.67 8.45 -5.20
CA ILE A 90 3.72 7.61 -5.78
C ILE A 90 4.00 6.51 -4.77
N ALA A 91 3.91 5.25 -5.18
CA ALA A 91 4.25 4.13 -4.31
C ALA A 91 5.72 4.19 -3.89
N LEU A 92 6.03 3.64 -2.73
CA LEU A 92 7.40 3.48 -2.25
C LEU A 92 8.26 2.78 -3.31
N GLY A 93 9.40 3.37 -3.63
CA GLY A 93 10.29 2.90 -4.69
C GLY A 93 9.84 3.27 -6.12
N ALA A 94 8.75 4.00 -6.28
CA ALA A 94 8.32 4.48 -7.57
C ALA A 94 9.27 5.54 -8.10
N THR A 95 9.69 5.33 -9.31
CA THR A 95 10.44 6.30 -10.08
C THR A 95 9.62 6.71 -11.30
N GLY A 96 9.71 7.97 -11.69
CA GLY A 96 9.24 8.38 -12.99
C GLY A 96 7.83 8.96 -13.09
N TYR A 97 7.03 9.02 -12.04
CA TYR A 97 5.77 9.77 -12.07
C TYR A 97 6.05 11.26 -11.79
N ARG A 98 5.65 12.14 -12.74
CA ARG A 98 5.87 13.59 -12.71
C ARG A 98 7.34 14.02 -12.53
N THR A 99 8.27 13.14 -12.83
CA THR A 99 9.71 13.39 -12.79
C THR A 99 10.33 12.96 -14.11
N PRO A 100 11.12 13.81 -14.79
CA PRO A 100 11.80 13.41 -16.01
C PRO A 100 12.76 12.23 -15.77
N ILE A 101 12.63 11.19 -16.55
CA ILE A 101 13.55 10.05 -16.60
C ILE A 101 14.53 10.33 -17.73
N VAL A 102 15.68 10.91 -17.41
CA VAL A 102 16.75 11.21 -18.37
C VAL A 102 17.54 9.92 -18.67
N GLY A 103 17.86 9.69 -19.92
CA GLY A 103 18.52 8.46 -20.34
C GLY A 103 17.61 7.24 -20.24
N ALA A 104 16.31 7.43 -20.47
CA ALA A 104 15.31 6.38 -20.33
C ALA A 104 15.66 5.12 -21.12
N VAL A 105 15.58 3.97 -20.46
CA VAL A 105 15.77 2.64 -21.09
C VAL A 105 14.42 2.07 -21.54
N SER A 106 14.45 1.08 -22.41
CA SER A 106 13.24 0.42 -22.90
C SER A 106 13.10 -0.97 -22.25
N PRO A 107 11.95 -1.30 -21.63
CA PRO A 107 10.79 -0.44 -21.40
C PRO A 107 11.07 0.63 -20.33
N THR A 108 10.43 1.80 -20.45
CA THR A 108 10.38 2.78 -19.38
C THR A 108 9.12 2.57 -18.53
N THR A 109 9.23 2.72 -17.22
CA THR A 109 8.15 2.36 -16.29
C THR A 109 7.89 3.49 -15.30
N SER A 110 6.62 3.67 -14.94
CA SER A 110 6.18 4.50 -13.82
C SER A 110 5.28 3.67 -12.89
N ARG A 111 5.56 3.68 -11.60
CA ARG A 111 4.73 3.03 -10.58
C ARG A 111 3.84 4.06 -9.90
N VAL A 112 2.55 3.79 -9.79
CA VAL A 112 1.58 4.70 -9.20
C VAL A 112 0.65 3.93 -8.28
N THR A 113 0.47 4.44 -7.06
CA THR A 113 -0.61 4.01 -6.16
C THR A 113 -1.71 5.05 -6.21
N TRP A 114 -2.86 4.68 -6.75
CA TRP A 114 -3.98 5.57 -6.87
C TRP A 114 -4.70 5.71 -5.54
N THR A 115 -4.91 6.94 -5.10
CA THR A 115 -5.75 7.19 -3.90
C THR A 115 -7.23 7.15 -4.27
N SER A 116 -8.10 6.88 -3.29
CA SER A 116 -9.55 6.98 -3.48
C SER A 116 -9.98 8.37 -3.95
N ALA A 117 -9.33 9.43 -3.43
CA ALA A 117 -9.57 10.80 -3.88
C ALA A 117 -9.13 11.03 -5.33
N GLY A 118 -8.00 10.46 -5.76
CA GLY A 118 -7.51 10.53 -7.13
C GLY A 118 -8.46 9.87 -8.12
N LEU A 119 -9.07 8.75 -7.71
CA LEU A 119 -10.03 7.99 -8.53
C LEU A 119 -11.48 8.46 -8.37
N ALA A 120 -11.77 9.39 -7.47
CA ALA A 120 -13.12 9.89 -7.24
C ALA A 120 -13.73 10.50 -8.51
N GLY A 121 -14.95 10.08 -8.86
CA GLY A 121 -15.67 10.54 -10.05
C GLY A 121 -15.12 10.04 -11.38
N VAL A 122 -14.11 9.17 -11.38
CA VAL A 122 -13.59 8.52 -12.60
C VAL A 122 -14.54 7.39 -13.00
N THR A 123 -15.05 7.47 -14.22
CA THR A 123 -16.00 6.50 -14.80
C THR A 123 -15.65 6.26 -16.27
N ALA A 124 -16.34 5.33 -16.91
CA ALA A 124 -16.19 5.11 -18.35
C ALA A 124 -16.51 6.35 -19.18
N ALA A 125 -17.42 7.21 -18.71
CA ALA A 125 -17.80 8.49 -19.35
C ALA A 125 -16.83 9.64 -19.02
N ASN A 126 -16.22 9.61 -17.83
CA ASN A 126 -15.25 10.59 -17.35
C ASN A 126 -13.97 9.87 -16.93
N PRO A 127 -13.19 9.33 -17.86
CA PRO A 127 -12.02 8.53 -17.54
C PRO A 127 -10.86 9.38 -17.04
N LEU A 128 -9.95 8.73 -16.35
CA LEU A 128 -8.61 9.21 -16.08
C LEU A 128 -7.68 8.76 -17.20
N PHE A 129 -6.60 9.49 -17.44
CA PHE A 129 -5.60 9.13 -18.43
C PHE A 129 -4.21 9.12 -17.79
N MET A 130 -3.47 8.05 -18.03
CA MET A 130 -2.02 8.01 -17.82
C MET A 130 -1.35 8.34 -19.14
N VAL A 131 -0.46 9.30 -19.12
CA VAL A 131 0.23 9.82 -20.30
C VAL A 131 1.72 9.62 -20.13
N ILE A 132 2.37 9.14 -21.19
CA ILE A 132 3.82 9.20 -21.34
C ILE A 132 4.16 10.17 -22.48
N GLU A 133 4.99 11.15 -22.20
CA GLU A 133 5.72 11.94 -23.19
C GLU A 133 7.15 11.41 -23.29
N TYR A 134 7.64 11.23 -24.48
CA TYR A 134 9.00 10.79 -24.73
C TYR A 134 9.68 11.71 -25.75
N THR A 135 10.81 12.26 -25.37
CA THR A 135 11.69 13.03 -26.27
C THR A 135 12.92 12.22 -26.55
N GLY A 136 13.11 11.82 -27.79
CA GLY A 136 14.28 11.09 -28.25
C GLY A 136 15.55 11.94 -28.20
N PRO A 137 16.73 11.31 -28.22
CA PRO A 137 18.02 12.03 -28.06
C PRO A 137 18.36 12.98 -29.19
N ALA A 138 17.76 12.84 -30.35
CA ALA A 138 18.07 13.63 -31.55
C ALA A 138 16.81 14.12 -32.32
N CYS A 139 15.62 13.87 -31.78
CA CYS A 139 14.36 14.12 -32.51
C CYS A 139 13.31 14.78 -31.63
N SER A 140 12.18 15.14 -32.27
CA SER A 140 10.98 15.62 -31.61
C SER A 140 10.39 14.59 -30.63
N ASN A 141 9.48 15.06 -29.79
CA ASN A 141 8.77 14.23 -28.84
C ASN A 141 7.66 13.37 -29.49
N ASN A 142 7.30 12.31 -28.78
CA ASN A 142 6.10 11.50 -29.02
C ASN A 142 5.32 11.37 -27.70
N MET A 143 4.03 11.12 -27.81
CA MET A 143 3.14 10.97 -26.66
C MET A 143 2.24 9.75 -26.85
N LYS A 144 2.03 9.00 -25.79
CA LYS A 144 1.03 7.94 -25.72
C LYS A 144 0.13 8.12 -24.50
N VAL A 145 -1.12 7.75 -24.66
CA VAL A 145 -2.17 7.95 -23.66
C VAL A 145 -2.86 6.61 -23.42
N MET A 146 -3.01 6.27 -22.15
CA MET A 146 -3.74 5.08 -21.69
C MET A 146 -4.97 5.55 -20.93
N LYS A 147 -6.14 5.04 -21.33
CA LYS A 147 -7.41 5.32 -20.65
C LYS A 147 -7.52 4.45 -19.40
N ILE A 148 -7.86 5.06 -18.28
CA ILE A 148 -8.01 4.40 -16.98
C ILE A 148 -9.46 4.56 -16.51
N VAL A 149 -10.06 3.44 -16.13
CA VAL A 149 -11.40 3.39 -15.50
C VAL A 149 -11.26 2.49 -14.27
N PRO A 150 -11.34 3.02 -13.04
CA PRO A 150 -11.09 2.24 -11.85
C PRO A 150 -12.10 1.11 -11.67
N LYS A 151 -11.64 0.02 -11.09
CA LYS A 151 -12.48 -1.05 -10.58
C LYS A 151 -12.82 -0.74 -9.12
N ILE A 152 -14.11 -0.77 -8.80
CA ILE A 152 -14.56 -0.71 -7.41
C ILE A 152 -14.55 -2.15 -6.88
N ALA A 153 -13.72 -2.41 -5.89
CA ALA A 153 -13.64 -3.68 -5.20
C ALA A 153 -13.48 -3.44 -3.70
N PHE A 154 -13.98 -4.35 -2.87
CA PHE A 154 -13.73 -4.33 -1.45
C PHE A 154 -12.23 -4.52 -1.19
N THR A 155 -11.66 -3.64 -0.37
CA THR A 155 -10.25 -3.70 0.02
C THR A 155 -10.13 -3.48 1.52
N VAL A 156 -9.19 -4.20 2.13
CA VAL A 156 -8.73 -3.96 3.49
C VAL A 156 -7.22 -3.85 3.46
N ASP A 157 -6.67 -2.88 4.16
CA ASP A 157 -5.23 -2.66 4.29
C ASP A 157 -4.88 -2.48 5.76
N ILE A 158 -3.70 -2.94 6.17
CA ILE A 158 -3.17 -2.75 7.52
C ILE A 158 -1.84 -1.99 7.47
N THR A 159 -1.67 -1.04 8.39
CA THR A 159 -0.45 -0.25 8.52
C THR A 159 -0.01 -0.17 9.98
N ASN A 160 1.28 0.02 10.19
CA ASN A 160 1.82 0.29 11.51
C ASN A 160 1.47 1.71 11.98
N ILE A 161 1.30 1.86 13.29
CA ILE A 161 1.27 3.17 13.96
C ILE A 161 2.57 3.30 14.75
N ASP A 162 3.28 4.40 14.52
CA ASP A 162 4.50 4.75 15.25
C ASP A 162 4.19 4.85 16.76
N HIS A 163 4.90 4.06 17.54
CA HIS A 163 4.66 3.94 18.97
C HIS A 163 5.03 5.22 19.74
N SER A 164 5.95 6.02 19.22
CA SER A 164 6.46 7.24 19.86
C SER A 164 5.64 8.48 19.53
N SER A 165 5.22 8.61 18.27
CA SER A 165 4.48 9.78 17.77
C SER A 165 2.99 9.54 17.61
N ALA A 166 2.54 8.30 17.71
CA ALA A 166 1.19 7.84 17.37
C ALA A 166 0.76 8.19 15.94
N ALA A 167 1.71 8.44 15.03
CA ALA A 167 1.42 8.68 13.62
C ALA A 167 1.17 7.36 12.88
N THR A 168 0.19 7.32 11.99
CA THR A 168 0.03 6.21 11.06
C THR A 168 1.15 6.25 10.04
N LEU A 169 1.84 5.14 9.88
CA LEU A 169 2.94 5.02 8.92
C LEU A 169 2.40 4.72 7.52
N ALA A 170 3.24 4.90 6.51
CA ALA A 170 2.90 4.52 5.16
C ALA A 170 2.72 2.98 5.06
N TYR A 171 1.89 2.54 4.12
CA TYR A 171 1.70 1.11 3.84
C TYR A 171 3.03 0.40 3.60
N GLY A 172 3.23 -0.73 4.28
CA GLY A 172 4.48 -1.50 4.22
C GLY A 172 5.67 -0.90 4.97
N ALA A 173 5.51 0.27 5.63
CA ALA A 173 6.59 0.83 6.45
C ALA A 173 6.75 0.02 7.73
N ALA A 174 8.00 -0.34 8.03
CA ALA A 174 8.35 -1.06 9.25
C ALA A 174 8.33 -0.12 10.47
N GLU A 175 7.98 -0.67 11.62
CA GLU A 175 8.08 -0.01 12.93
C GLU A 175 9.03 -0.81 13.82
N ASN A 176 9.81 -0.12 14.64
CA ASN A 176 10.78 -0.74 15.53
C ASN A 176 10.65 -0.12 16.92
N GLN A 177 10.63 -0.95 17.94
CA GLN A 177 10.70 -0.52 19.32
C GLN A 177 11.62 -1.44 20.14
N CYS A 178 12.11 -0.98 21.28
CA CYS A 178 12.86 -1.84 22.19
C CYS A 178 11.90 -2.76 22.95
N TYR A 179 12.40 -3.94 23.34
CA TYR A 179 11.72 -4.72 24.37
C TYR A 179 11.47 -3.86 25.63
N ALA A 180 10.31 -4.05 26.25
CA ALA A 180 9.94 -3.35 27.47
C ALA A 180 10.98 -3.58 28.59
N ASN A 181 11.10 -2.65 29.51
CA ASN A 181 11.97 -2.82 30.67
C ASN A 181 11.55 -4.05 31.49
N VAL A 182 12.50 -4.66 32.17
CA VAL A 182 12.23 -5.70 33.17
C VAL A 182 11.31 -5.12 34.23
N ALA A 183 10.15 -5.75 34.43
CA ALA A 183 9.16 -5.32 35.41
C ALA A 183 9.57 -5.72 36.85
N GLY A 184 10.23 -6.89 36.97
CA GLY A 184 10.71 -7.36 38.28
C GLY A 184 11.26 -8.78 38.22
N SER A 185 11.86 -9.18 39.34
CA SER A 185 12.28 -10.58 39.57
C SER A 185 11.91 -10.99 41.00
N SER A 186 11.50 -12.23 41.15
CA SER A 186 11.14 -12.79 42.46
C SER A 186 11.85 -14.13 42.67
N TYR A 187 12.20 -14.40 43.92
CA TYR A 187 12.75 -15.69 44.35
C TYR A 187 11.65 -16.54 44.97
N ASP A 188 11.44 -17.72 44.40
CA ASP A 188 10.57 -18.74 44.99
C ASP A 188 11.43 -19.66 45.88
N ALA A 189 11.25 -19.49 47.22
CA ALA A 189 12.00 -20.27 48.19
C ALA A 189 11.60 -21.76 48.24
N VAL A 190 10.43 -22.12 47.74
CA VAL A 190 9.97 -23.53 47.68
C VAL A 190 10.54 -24.24 46.47
N ALA A 191 10.50 -23.58 45.32
CA ALA A 191 11.04 -24.11 44.08
C ALA A 191 12.55 -23.90 43.96
N GLY A 192 13.14 -22.99 44.74
CA GLY A 192 14.55 -22.64 44.74
C GLY A 192 15.00 -21.93 43.47
N ASN A 193 14.09 -21.28 42.73
CA ASN A 193 14.36 -20.60 41.49
C ASN A 193 14.03 -19.12 41.52
N ILE A 194 14.58 -18.38 40.54
CA ILE A 194 14.26 -16.95 40.30
C ILE A 194 13.42 -16.88 39.03
N THR A 195 12.26 -16.23 39.15
CA THR A 195 11.43 -15.86 38.00
C THR A 195 11.57 -14.38 37.72
N THR A 196 11.78 -14.03 36.46
CA THR A 196 11.87 -12.64 35.99
C THR A 196 10.67 -12.34 35.08
N ASP A 197 10.02 -11.21 35.35
CA ASP A 197 9.02 -10.65 34.45
C ASP A 197 9.69 -9.61 33.56
N TYR A 198 9.70 -9.88 32.28
CA TYR A 198 10.31 -9.03 31.26
C TYR A 198 9.36 -7.96 30.70
N GLY A 199 8.27 -7.66 31.40
CA GLY A 199 7.38 -6.56 31.10
C GLY A 199 6.50 -6.76 29.86
N THR A 200 5.95 -5.67 29.38
CA THR A 200 4.91 -5.69 28.34
C THR A 200 5.22 -4.70 27.23
N ASN A 201 5.15 -5.14 25.99
CA ASN A 201 5.20 -4.31 24.80
C ASN A 201 3.80 -4.07 24.24
N ILE A 202 3.58 -2.90 23.66
CA ILE A 202 2.30 -2.54 23.04
C ILE A 202 2.56 -2.15 21.59
N LEU A 203 1.88 -2.82 20.67
CA LEU A 203 1.97 -2.61 19.23
C LEU A 203 0.65 -2.02 18.73
N TYR A 204 0.71 -1.03 17.86
CA TYR A 204 -0.47 -0.34 17.35
C TYR A 204 -0.53 -0.43 15.83
N TYR A 205 -1.75 -0.67 15.33
CA TYR A 205 -2.02 -0.78 13.89
C TYR A 205 -3.27 0.00 13.53
N GLU A 206 -3.32 0.48 12.28
CA GLU A 206 -4.53 0.99 11.66
C GLU A 206 -4.93 0.05 10.52
N VAL A 207 -6.19 -0.34 10.50
CA VAL A 207 -6.80 -1.11 9.42
C VAL A 207 -7.78 -0.23 8.70
N VAL A 208 -7.62 -0.08 7.39
CA VAL A 208 -8.49 0.73 6.54
C VAL A 208 -9.22 -0.20 5.58
N ALA A 209 -10.56 -0.21 5.68
CA ALA A 209 -11.41 -0.94 4.74
C ALA A 209 -12.16 0.03 3.83
N ALA A 210 -12.26 -0.26 2.54
CA ALA A 210 -12.90 0.60 1.56
C ALA A 210 -13.81 -0.16 0.58
N ASN A 211 -14.72 0.59 -0.06
CA ASN A 211 -15.62 0.08 -1.10
C ASN A 211 -16.57 -1.03 -0.65
N PHE A 212 -17.08 -0.96 0.57
CA PHE A 212 -18.09 -1.87 1.11
C PHE A 212 -19.36 -1.09 1.52
N THR A 213 -20.43 -1.80 1.85
CA THR A 213 -21.70 -1.21 2.29
C THR A 213 -22.13 -1.85 3.61
N GLY A 214 -22.42 -1.02 4.60
CA GLY A 214 -22.96 -1.44 5.90
C GLY A 214 -21.89 -1.99 6.85
N SER A 215 -21.38 -3.18 6.60
CA SER A 215 -20.43 -3.83 7.49
C SER A 215 -19.40 -4.67 6.75
N TYR A 216 -18.31 -4.98 7.44
CA TYR A 216 -17.36 -6.00 7.03
C TYR A 216 -16.89 -6.80 8.25
N THR A 217 -16.32 -7.95 8.01
CA THR A 217 -15.93 -8.91 9.04
C THR A 217 -14.43 -9.22 8.88
N PRO A 218 -13.54 -8.50 9.59
CA PRO A 218 -12.12 -8.81 9.60
C PRO A 218 -11.81 -10.01 10.49
N THR A 219 -10.79 -10.75 10.10
CA THR A 219 -10.12 -11.80 10.88
C THR A 219 -8.64 -11.49 10.87
N PHE A 220 -7.98 -11.62 12.01
CA PHE A 220 -6.57 -11.29 12.13
C PHE A 220 -5.73 -12.54 12.38
N GLN A 221 -4.50 -12.51 11.90
CA GLN A 221 -3.48 -13.50 12.22
C GLN A 221 -2.28 -12.79 12.83
N LEU A 222 -2.01 -13.07 14.11
CA LEU A 222 -0.82 -12.62 14.82
C LEU A 222 0.28 -13.67 14.68
N THR A 223 1.48 -13.24 14.31
CA THR A 223 2.66 -14.11 14.19
C THR A 223 3.85 -13.52 14.91
N GLY A 224 4.82 -14.36 15.27
CA GLY A 224 6.10 -13.92 15.83
C GLY A 224 6.17 -13.88 17.35
N LEU A 225 5.15 -14.32 18.09
CA LEU A 225 5.27 -14.52 19.54
C LEU A 225 6.31 -15.60 19.84
N GLN A 226 7.17 -15.36 20.83
CA GLN A 226 8.31 -16.19 21.17
C GLN A 226 8.14 -16.87 22.54
N GLY A 227 8.54 -18.13 22.63
CA GLY A 227 8.67 -18.85 23.89
C GLY A 227 7.41 -18.78 24.76
N THR A 228 7.51 -18.11 25.91
CA THR A 228 6.42 -17.97 26.90
C THR A 228 5.58 -16.71 26.72
N GLN A 229 5.82 -15.92 25.66
CA GLN A 229 5.02 -14.72 25.38
C GLN A 229 3.54 -15.08 25.17
N THR A 230 2.69 -14.17 25.66
CA THR A 230 1.25 -14.18 25.36
C THR A 230 0.83 -12.81 24.85
N ALA A 231 -0.31 -12.71 24.19
CA ALA A 231 -0.83 -11.43 23.73
C ALA A 231 -2.33 -11.28 23.96
N ASP A 232 -2.75 -10.05 24.20
CA ASP A 232 -4.14 -9.61 24.07
C ASP A 232 -4.28 -8.76 22.81
N ILE A 233 -5.39 -8.92 22.09
CA ILE A 233 -5.70 -8.17 20.90
C ILE A 233 -7.03 -7.43 21.12
N ASP A 234 -6.96 -6.12 21.14
CA ASP A 234 -8.09 -5.23 21.30
C ASP A 234 -8.24 -4.29 20.10
N TRP A 235 -9.44 -3.76 19.88
CA TRP A 235 -9.68 -2.82 18.80
C TRP A 235 -10.71 -1.75 19.14
N GLY A 236 -10.79 -0.72 18.32
CA GLY A 236 -11.76 0.34 18.45
C GLY A 236 -11.90 1.20 17.19
N TYR A 237 -12.94 2.02 17.18
CA TYR A 237 -13.22 2.93 16.05
C TYR A 237 -12.44 4.26 16.12
N VAL A 238 -11.90 4.57 17.29
CA VAL A 238 -11.21 5.84 17.53
C VAL A 238 -9.77 5.55 17.94
N LYS A 239 -8.84 6.20 17.28
CA LYS A 239 -7.42 6.08 17.61
C LYS A 239 -7.16 6.38 19.09
N GLY A 240 -6.47 5.48 19.75
CA GLY A 240 -6.22 5.57 21.20
C GLY A 240 -7.33 4.99 22.08
N THR A 241 -8.47 4.56 21.51
CA THR A 241 -9.55 3.92 22.26
C THR A 241 -9.75 2.50 21.75
N TYR A 242 -9.47 1.52 22.60
CA TYR A 242 -9.51 0.09 22.29
C TYR A 242 -10.48 -0.60 23.26
N ASP A 243 -11.76 -0.38 23.03
CA ASP A 243 -12.85 -0.77 23.96
C ASP A 243 -13.48 -2.14 23.63
N LYS A 244 -12.99 -2.81 22.59
CA LYS A 244 -13.47 -4.12 22.12
C LYS A 244 -12.34 -5.12 22.12
N SER A 245 -12.56 -6.28 22.75
CA SER A 245 -11.58 -7.37 22.76
C SER A 245 -11.85 -8.36 21.63
N LEU A 246 -10.79 -8.76 20.95
CA LEU A 246 -10.78 -9.84 19.96
C LEU A 246 -10.29 -11.16 20.59
N SER A 247 -9.20 -11.08 21.36
CA SER A 247 -8.56 -12.25 21.94
C SER A 247 -7.79 -11.85 23.21
N VAL A 248 -7.73 -12.75 24.18
CA VAL A 248 -7.03 -12.54 25.46
C VAL A 248 -6.13 -13.75 25.73
N GLY A 249 -4.89 -13.47 26.13
CA GLY A 249 -3.92 -14.47 26.57
C GLY A 249 -3.53 -15.48 25.47
N VAL A 250 -3.62 -15.10 24.21
CA VAL A 250 -3.24 -15.99 23.11
C VAL A 250 -1.73 -16.22 23.09
N SER A 251 -1.30 -17.41 22.72
CA SER A 251 0.10 -17.82 22.66
C SER A 251 0.38 -18.71 21.46
N GLY A 252 1.64 -18.81 21.09
CA GLY A 252 2.11 -19.61 19.96
C GLY A 252 2.61 -18.75 18.81
N ALA A 253 3.39 -19.37 17.93
CA ALA A 253 4.06 -18.66 16.83
C ALA A 253 3.09 -18.08 15.79
N THR A 254 1.89 -18.64 15.70
CA THR A 254 0.82 -18.17 14.80
C THR A 254 -0.52 -18.33 15.51
N VAL A 255 -1.27 -17.25 15.61
CA VAL A 255 -2.57 -17.19 16.27
C VAL A 255 -3.58 -16.53 15.34
N THR A 256 -4.66 -17.19 15.04
CA THR A 256 -5.80 -16.62 14.31
C THR A 256 -6.88 -16.20 15.30
N THR A 257 -7.35 -14.95 15.18
CA THR A 257 -8.40 -14.41 16.05
C THR A 257 -9.79 -14.90 15.61
N PRO A 258 -10.79 -14.87 16.50
CA PRO A 258 -12.18 -14.85 16.06
C PRO A 258 -12.45 -13.67 15.14
N SER A 259 -13.43 -13.82 14.24
CA SER A 259 -13.87 -12.72 13.40
C SER A 259 -14.58 -11.65 14.23
N ALA A 260 -14.33 -10.39 13.90
CA ALA A 260 -15.10 -9.26 14.42
C ALA A 260 -16.11 -8.78 13.38
N THR A 261 -17.16 -8.11 13.80
CA THR A 261 -18.06 -7.39 12.89
C THR A 261 -17.85 -5.89 13.06
N VAL A 262 -17.39 -5.25 12.02
CA VAL A 262 -17.22 -3.79 11.98
C VAL A 262 -18.42 -3.18 11.26
N ASN A 263 -19.26 -2.48 12.02
CA ASN A 263 -20.41 -1.78 11.49
C ASN A 263 -20.08 -0.33 11.23
N THR A 264 -20.49 0.19 10.09
CA THR A 264 -20.37 1.61 9.79
C THR A 264 -21.76 2.20 9.54
N SER A 265 -21.97 3.43 9.95
CA SER A 265 -23.15 4.21 9.62
C SER A 265 -23.04 4.90 8.26
N SER A 266 -21.88 4.78 7.61
CA SER A 266 -21.60 5.44 6.33
C SER A 266 -22.23 4.68 5.18
N THR A 267 -22.95 5.38 4.33
CA THR A 267 -23.47 4.86 3.06
C THR A 267 -22.42 4.85 1.95
N SER A 268 -21.28 5.51 2.16
CA SER A 268 -20.17 5.57 1.22
C SER A 268 -18.85 5.33 1.96
N THR A 269 -18.18 4.27 1.61
CA THR A 269 -16.90 3.86 2.18
C THR A 269 -15.74 3.98 1.19
N SER A 270 -15.95 4.70 0.08
CA SER A 270 -14.95 4.88 -0.99
C SER A 270 -13.65 5.55 -0.51
N ASN A 271 -13.71 6.36 0.56
CA ASN A 271 -12.54 7.01 1.15
C ASN A 271 -11.88 6.19 2.26
N GLY A 272 -12.37 4.98 2.48
CA GLY A 272 -11.92 4.11 3.55
C GLY A 272 -12.58 4.42 4.90
N VAL A 273 -12.64 3.39 5.74
CA VAL A 273 -13.10 3.45 7.13
C VAL A 273 -12.03 2.78 7.99
N SER A 274 -11.48 3.53 8.93
CA SER A 274 -10.42 3.03 9.80
C SER A 274 -10.99 2.37 11.04
N ILE A 275 -10.35 1.29 11.45
CA ILE A 275 -10.36 0.78 12.83
C ILE A 275 -8.92 0.70 13.32
N TYR A 276 -8.75 0.74 14.63
CA TYR A 276 -7.45 0.75 15.28
C TYR A 276 -7.30 -0.48 16.13
N ILE A 277 -6.15 -1.15 16.02
CA ILE A 277 -5.84 -2.38 16.74
C ILE A 277 -4.71 -2.11 17.72
N ARG A 278 -4.85 -2.66 18.93
CA ARG A 278 -3.78 -2.73 19.92
C ARG A 278 -3.46 -4.19 20.18
N VAL A 279 -2.21 -4.56 20.04
CA VAL A 279 -1.68 -5.85 20.47
C VAL A 279 -0.80 -5.62 21.68
N THR A 280 -1.19 -6.17 22.82
CA THR A 280 -0.45 -6.11 24.07
C THR A 280 0.31 -7.42 24.23
N VAL A 281 1.63 -7.39 24.08
CA VAL A 281 2.51 -8.57 24.20
C VAL A 281 3.10 -8.62 25.60
N TYR A 282 2.73 -9.64 26.35
CA TYR A 282 3.29 -9.93 27.68
C TYR A 282 4.53 -10.82 27.51
N ASN A 283 5.71 -10.32 27.87
CA ASN A 283 6.95 -11.06 27.68
C ASN A 283 7.14 -12.20 28.68
N HIS A 284 6.51 -12.10 29.88
CA HIS A 284 6.64 -13.10 30.95
C HIS A 284 8.11 -13.47 31.19
N GLY A 285 8.48 -14.73 31.07
CA GLY A 285 9.82 -15.25 31.21
C GLY A 285 10.69 -15.16 29.95
N TYR A 286 10.20 -14.59 28.84
CA TYR A 286 10.98 -14.46 27.61
C TYR A 286 11.90 -13.23 27.66
N GLU A 287 13.20 -13.45 27.67
CA GLU A 287 14.19 -12.40 27.88
C GLU A 287 14.36 -11.46 26.69
N GLY A 288 14.14 -11.92 25.47
CA GLY A 288 14.25 -11.10 24.25
C GLY A 288 15.69 -10.68 23.93
N LEU A 289 16.60 -11.63 23.86
CA LEU A 289 18.01 -11.38 23.52
C LEU A 289 18.29 -11.30 22.02
N SER A 290 17.28 -11.55 21.19
CA SER A 290 17.26 -11.36 19.73
C SER A 290 16.27 -10.27 19.35
N ALA A 291 16.42 -9.75 18.14
CA ALA A 291 15.41 -8.91 17.53
C ALA A 291 14.31 -9.81 16.94
N ASP A 292 13.09 -9.62 17.41
CA ASP A 292 11.96 -10.48 17.08
C ASP A 292 10.88 -9.70 16.32
N PRO A 293 10.58 -10.06 15.06
CA PRO A 293 9.48 -9.46 14.33
C PRO A 293 8.15 -10.03 14.82
N VAL A 294 7.23 -9.15 15.19
CA VAL A 294 5.83 -9.47 15.48
C VAL A 294 4.98 -8.86 14.39
N ALA A 295 4.20 -9.66 13.72
CA ALA A 295 3.38 -9.21 12.61
C ALA A 295 1.91 -9.50 12.84
N LEU A 296 1.06 -8.55 12.43
CA LEU A 296 -0.38 -8.69 12.39
C LEU A 296 -0.83 -8.62 10.93
N ALA A 297 -1.50 -9.65 10.48
CA ALA A 297 -2.12 -9.70 9.16
C ALA A 297 -3.64 -9.65 9.29
N VAL A 298 -4.31 -9.17 8.27
CA VAL A 298 -5.77 -9.07 8.21
C VAL A 298 -6.31 -9.70 6.93
N GLU A 299 -7.46 -10.33 7.03
CA GLU A 299 -8.36 -10.71 5.95
C GLU A 299 -9.74 -10.20 6.27
N ALA A 300 -10.56 -9.91 5.27
CA ALA A 300 -11.92 -9.51 5.54
C ALA A 300 -12.92 -9.96 4.47
N ILE A 301 -14.17 -10.03 4.87
CA ILE A 301 -15.32 -10.30 4.00
C ILE A 301 -16.33 -9.19 4.24
N ASP A 302 -16.88 -8.61 3.15
CA ASP A 302 -17.95 -7.62 3.24
C ASP A 302 -19.32 -8.28 3.54
N ALA A 303 -20.35 -7.46 3.77
CA ALA A 303 -21.71 -7.92 4.05
C ALA A 303 -22.34 -8.71 2.87
N ASN A 304 -21.79 -8.60 1.67
CA ASN A 304 -22.23 -9.33 0.49
C ASN A 304 -21.41 -10.61 0.25
N ASN A 305 -20.56 -10.98 1.21
CA ASN A 305 -19.66 -12.14 1.13
C ASN A 305 -18.59 -12.00 0.02
N ASN A 306 -18.20 -10.77 -0.32
CA ASN A 306 -17.04 -10.54 -1.16
C ASN A 306 -15.79 -10.52 -0.27
N ALA A 307 -14.79 -11.31 -0.63
CA ALA A 307 -13.47 -11.20 -0.03
C ALA A 307 -12.80 -9.90 -0.46
N ASP A 308 -11.92 -9.38 0.37
CA ASP A 308 -11.05 -8.28 0.00
C ASP A 308 -10.07 -8.67 -1.11
N VAL A 309 -9.54 -7.66 -1.78
CA VAL A 309 -8.55 -7.85 -2.83
C VAL A 309 -7.17 -7.71 -2.22
N GLU A 310 -6.44 -8.80 -2.21
CA GLU A 310 -5.08 -8.87 -1.67
C GLU A 310 -4.10 -7.90 -2.34
N PRO A 311 -2.98 -7.52 -1.67
CA PRO A 311 -1.93 -6.68 -2.26
C PRO A 311 -1.33 -7.24 -3.55
N ASP A 312 -1.31 -8.55 -3.72
CA ASP A 312 -0.90 -9.22 -4.96
C ASP A 312 -2.01 -9.29 -6.01
N CYS A 313 -3.16 -8.63 -5.76
CA CYS A 313 -4.35 -8.63 -6.57
C CYS A 313 -5.08 -9.99 -6.68
N SER A 314 -4.77 -10.95 -5.84
CA SER A 314 -5.57 -12.15 -5.71
C SER A 314 -6.90 -11.83 -4.99
N THR A 315 -7.88 -12.70 -5.13
CA THR A 315 -9.13 -12.66 -4.35
C THR A 315 -9.22 -13.87 -3.42
N ILE A 316 -8.08 -14.46 -3.14
CA ILE A 316 -7.97 -15.61 -2.24
C ILE A 316 -7.67 -15.05 -0.85
N LEU A 317 -8.42 -15.50 0.15
CA LEU A 317 -8.12 -15.21 1.55
C LEU A 317 -6.75 -15.82 1.89
N ALA A 318 -5.75 -14.99 2.06
CA ALA A 318 -4.36 -15.42 2.20
C ALA A 318 -3.54 -14.58 3.20
N TYR A 319 -4.18 -13.78 4.06
CA TYR A 319 -3.47 -12.88 4.98
C TYR A 319 -2.33 -12.10 4.28
N GLY A 320 -2.63 -11.59 3.08
CA GLY A 320 -1.68 -10.84 2.27
C GLY A 320 -1.42 -9.42 2.78
N ASP A 321 -2.41 -8.83 3.45
CA ASP A 321 -2.30 -7.53 4.10
C ASP A 321 -1.66 -7.68 5.47
N ILE A 322 -0.38 -7.35 5.58
CA ILE A 322 0.44 -7.58 6.77
C ILE A 322 1.23 -6.33 7.17
N ALA A 323 1.23 -6.03 8.47
CA ALA A 323 2.09 -5.02 9.08
C ALA A 323 2.98 -5.66 10.15
N SER A 324 4.28 -5.38 10.09
CA SER A 324 5.27 -5.97 11.00
C SER A 324 5.94 -4.89 11.84
N GLN A 325 6.11 -5.18 13.13
CA GLN A 325 6.89 -4.38 14.06
C GLN A 325 8.02 -5.24 14.66
N THR A 326 9.21 -4.69 14.78
CA THR A 326 10.35 -5.40 15.34
C THR A 326 10.57 -4.99 16.79
N LEU A 327 10.59 -5.96 17.69
CA LEU A 327 11.06 -5.78 19.06
C LEU A 327 12.58 -5.98 19.09
N ASN A 328 13.32 -4.88 19.25
CA ASN A 328 14.78 -4.91 19.25
C ASN A 328 15.31 -5.60 20.50
N ALA A 329 16.38 -6.36 20.33
CA ALA A 329 17.02 -7.16 21.39
C ALA A 329 17.37 -6.35 22.64
N ARG A 330 17.22 -6.98 23.81
CA ARG A 330 17.76 -6.47 25.07
C ARG A 330 19.29 -6.61 25.10
N PRO A 331 19.97 -5.73 25.85
CA PRO A 331 21.39 -5.92 26.13
C PRO A 331 21.60 -7.19 26.97
N THR A 332 22.61 -7.98 26.63
CA THR A 332 23.00 -9.17 27.40
C THR A 332 23.72 -8.74 28.69
N VAL A 333 23.31 -9.30 29.82
CA VAL A 333 24.00 -9.14 31.09
C VAL A 333 24.48 -10.51 31.57
N THR A 334 25.79 -10.70 31.64
CA THR A 334 26.36 -11.93 32.16
C THR A 334 26.90 -11.66 33.58
N PRO A 335 26.46 -12.39 34.61
CA PRO A 335 27.04 -12.25 35.94
C PRO A 335 28.55 -12.57 35.93
N GLY A 336 29.31 -11.69 36.55
CA GLY A 336 30.75 -11.99 36.77
C GLY A 336 30.95 -13.14 37.76
N THR A 337 32.10 -13.79 37.68
CA THR A 337 32.48 -14.82 38.70
C THR A 337 32.53 -14.15 40.06
N PRO A 338 31.82 -14.68 41.09
CA PRO A 338 31.93 -14.13 42.43
C PRO A 338 33.41 -14.15 42.88
N MET A 339 33.89 -12.97 43.31
CA MET A 339 35.23 -12.95 43.91
C MET A 339 35.15 -13.67 45.28
N LEU A 340 35.94 -14.71 45.42
CA LEU A 340 36.12 -15.34 46.71
C LEU A 340 36.73 -14.31 47.68
N PRO A 341 36.25 -14.21 48.91
CA PRO A 341 36.81 -13.31 49.88
C PRO A 341 38.31 -13.64 50.01
N GLN A 342 39.17 -12.62 49.82
CA GLN A 342 40.58 -12.81 50.07
C GLN A 342 40.75 -13.14 51.56
N LYS A 343 41.36 -14.28 51.81
CA LYS A 343 41.71 -14.70 53.17
C LYS A 343 42.69 -13.67 53.73
N PRO A 344 42.46 -13.10 54.92
CA PRO A 344 43.36 -12.15 55.52
C PRO A 344 44.75 -12.74 55.80
#